data_3914bb5585fea1d6e022611cda5bbee9
#
_entry.id   3914bb5585fea1d6e022611cda5bbee9
#
_cell.length_a   1.000
_cell.length_b   1.000
_cell.length_c   1.000
_cell.angle_alpha   90.00
_cell.angle_beta   90.00
_cell.angle_gamma   90.00
#
_symmetry.space_group_name_H-M   'P 1'
#
loop_
_entity.id
_entity.type
_entity.pdbx_description
1 polymer ?
#
loop_
_entity_poly.entity_id
_entity_poly.type
_entity_poly.pdbx_seq_one_letter_code
_entity_poly.pdbx_strand_id
1 'polypeptide(L)'
;MATESNAVTPLLVAWLILLVTWRGSFVLIGTISFLWAFVWVWYFRDNPADHPGITAEELERLPKHHGGKKRPPVPWARLARRMAPVTIVYFCYGWTLWFFLAWIPSYFLHSYNLKLSSSALFSFGVFLGGVVGDALGGIVSDRIFEKTGDRKKARRDLVIFGFLCSMVLMIPVVFVHNLALVAILLSAAFFFAEFTVGPMWAIPMDIAPRHSGFASGFMNSGSALAAIISPVVGGKIVDKTGSWEMTFVAGIGLLLFGSIMAFWMRPDQGLDDPAPTMGHTRAVPEAAV
;
A
#
# COMPACT_ATOMS: atom_id res chain seq x y z
N MET A 1 2.56 8.74 -1.97
CA MET A 1 2.28 9.43 -3.25
C MET A 1 1.06 8.90 -4.01
N ALA A 2 0.79 7.60 -4.12
CA ALA A 2 -0.42 7.12 -4.80
C ALA A 2 -1.73 7.41 -4.04
N THR A 3 -1.70 7.40 -2.73
CA THR A 3 -2.86 7.58 -1.84
C THR A 3 -3.34 9.03 -1.78
N GLU A 4 -2.44 10.01 -1.89
CA GLU A 4 -2.78 11.43 -1.89
C GLU A 4 -3.65 11.82 -3.11
N SER A 5 -3.33 11.26 -4.28
CA SER A 5 -4.11 11.50 -5.50
C SER A 5 -5.53 10.92 -5.40
N ASN A 6 -5.72 9.81 -4.69
CA ASN A 6 -7.02 9.16 -4.52
C ASN A 6 -8.02 9.99 -3.71
N ALA A 7 -7.56 10.84 -2.79
CA ALA A 7 -8.43 11.72 -2.02
C ALA A 7 -8.91 12.93 -2.85
N VAL A 8 -8.02 13.56 -3.61
CA VAL A 8 -8.31 14.80 -4.35
C VAL A 8 -8.98 14.51 -5.71
N THR A 9 -8.62 13.41 -6.36
CA THR A 9 -9.08 13.08 -7.72
C THR A 9 -10.61 13.06 -7.86
N PRO A 10 -11.41 12.43 -6.98
CA PRO A 10 -12.87 12.42 -7.13
C PRO A 10 -13.49 13.81 -7.10
N LEU A 11 -12.99 14.69 -6.24
CA LEU A 11 -13.47 16.08 -6.14
C LEU A 11 -13.11 16.88 -7.39
N LEU A 12 -11.85 16.74 -7.86
CA LEU A 12 -11.38 17.39 -9.06
C LEU A 12 -12.16 16.94 -10.30
N VAL A 13 -12.35 15.62 -10.46
CA VAL A 13 -13.10 15.05 -11.59
C VAL A 13 -14.56 15.49 -11.55
N ALA A 14 -15.21 15.46 -10.39
CA ALA A 14 -16.58 15.94 -10.24
C ALA A 14 -16.71 17.43 -10.63
N TRP A 15 -15.79 18.26 -10.19
CA TRP A 15 -15.74 19.69 -10.55
C TRP A 15 -15.50 19.91 -12.06
N LEU A 16 -14.58 19.15 -12.66
CA LEU A 16 -14.31 19.22 -14.10
C LEU A 16 -15.53 18.77 -14.93
N ILE A 17 -16.25 17.73 -14.50
CA ILE A 17 -17.47 17.26 -15.20
C ILE A 17 -18.53 18.36 -15.25
N LEU A 18 -18.65 19.13 -14.18
CA LEU A 18 -19.58 20.27 -14.13
C LEU A 18 -19.18 21.40 -15.06
N LEU A 19 -17.89 21.62 -15.32
CA LEU A 19 -17.38 22.66 -16.19
C LEU A 19 -17.37 22.30 -17.68
N VAL A 20 -16.91 21.11 -18.02
CA VAL A 20 -16.54 20.74 -19.41
C VAL A 20 -17.13 19.42 -19.91
N THR A 21 -18.09 18.84 -19.19
CA THR A 21 -18.62 17.50 -19.44
C THR A 21 -17.62 16.37 -19.10
N TRP A 22 -18.12 15.14 -19.00
CA TRP A 22 -17.28 13.98 -18.67
C TRP A 22 -16.19 13.70 -19.74
N ARG A 23 -16.54 13.85 -21.05
CA ARG A 23 -15.57 13.67 -22.14
C ARG A 23 -14.49 14.75 -22.13
N GLY A 24 -14.88 16.00 -21.90
CA GLY A 24 -13.94 17.12 -21.77
C GLY A 24 -12.96 16.95 -20.60
N SER A 25 -13.46 16.41 -19.48
CA SER A 25 -12.60 16.10 -18.31
C SER A 25 -11.50 15.09 -18.64
N PHE A 26 -11.84 14.00 -19.36
CA PHE A 26 -10.82 13.04 -19.80
C PHE A 26 -9.79 13.65 -20.76
N VAL A 27 -10.25 14.44 -21.72
CA VAL A 27 -9.33 15.13 -22.66
C VAL A 27 -8.41 16.07 -21.92
N LEU A 28 -8.92 16.85 -20.99
CA LEU A 28 -8.13 17.82 -20.22
C LEU A 28 -7.10 17.13 -19.32
N ILE A 29 -7.51 16.10 -18.58
CA ILE A 29 -6.59 15.33 -17.72
C ILE A 29 -5.53 14.62 -18.58
N GLY A 30 -5.96 14.02 -19.70
CA GLY A 30 -5.04 13.38 -20.65
C GLY A 30 -4.02 14.37 -21.23
N THR A 31 -4.44 15.59 -21.59
CA THR A 31 -3.57 16.63 -22.08
C THR A 31 -2.55 17.07 -21.04
N ILE A 32 -2.97 17.28 -19.78
CA ILE A 32 -2.06 17.62 -18.68
C ILE A 32 -1.04 16.49 -18.46
N SER A 33 -1.49 15.24 -18.46
CA SER A 33 -0.61 14.07 -18.33
C SER A 33 0.40 13.96 -19.47
N PHE A 34 -0.03 14.25 -20.69
CA PHE A 34 0.85 14.27 -21.87
C PHE A 34 1.90 15.38 -21.78
N LEU A 35 1.50 16.60 -21.38
CA LEU A 35 2.44 17.72 -21.17
C LEU A 35 3.45 17.37 -20.07
N TRP A 36 2.99 16.74 -18.98
CA TRP A 36 3.88 16.27 -17.92
C TRP A 36 4.89 15.23 -18.42
N ALA A 37 4.43 14.26 -19.22
CA ALA A 37 5.32 13.27 -19.82
C ALA A 37 6.40 13.93 -20.68
N PHE A 38 6.06 14.99 -21.43
CA PHE A 38 7.00 15.75 -22.24
C PHE A 38 8.06 16.45 -21.37
N VAL A 39 7.62 17.11 -20.30
CA VAL A 39 8.52 17.74 -19.31
C VAL A 39 9.45 16.69 -18.69
N TRP A 40 8.90 15.52 -18.35
CA TRP A 40 9.68 14.42 -17.78
C TRP A 40 10.78 13.94 -18.71
N VAL A 41 10.45 13.61 -19.96
CA VAL A 41 11.44 13.18 -20.97
C VAL A 41 12.52 14.24 -21.21
N TRP A 42 12.15 15.51 -21.18
CA TRP A 42 13.09 16.61 -21.38
C TRP A 42 14.02 16.80 -20.18
N TYR A 43 13.52 16.69 -18.95
CA TYR A 43 14.26 16.98 -17.72
C TYR A 43 14.98 15.77 -17.14
N PHE A 44 14.33 14.60 -17.14
CA PHE A 44 14.84 13.39 -16.47
C PHE A 44 16.02 12.77 -17.21
N ARG A 45 17.04 12.30 -16.47
CA ARG A 45 18.17 11.52 -16.96
C ARG A 45 18.32 10.27 -16.11
N ASP A 46 18.49 9.11 -16.76
CA ASP A 46 18.66 7.81 -16.08
C ASP A 46 19.95 7.76 -15.25
N ASN A 47 21.01 8.39 -15.77
CA ASN A 47 22.27 8.49 -15.06
C ASN A 47 22.41 9.91 -14.47
N PRO A 48 22.52 10.03 -13.14
CA PRO A 48 22.70 11.33 -12.50
C PRO A 48 23.88 12.16 -13.06
N ALA A 49 24.96 11.49 -13.50
CA ALA A 49 26.13 12.17 -14.07
C ALA A 49 25.83 12.93 -15.38
N ASP A 50 24.75 12.54 -16.10
CA ASP A 50 24.35 13.16 -17.37
C ASP A 50 23.38 14.33 -17.17
N HIS A 51 23.00 14.62 -15.91
CA HIS A 51 22.08 15.70 -15.61
C HIS A 51 22.80 17.04 -15.49
N PRO A 52 22.43 18.06 -16.27
CA PRO A 52 23.16 19.34 -16.32
C PRO A 52 23.10 20.15 -15.01
N GLY A 53 22.19 19.85 -14.12
CA GLY A 53 22.01 20.55 -12.84
C GLY A 53 22.67 19.89 -11.64
N ILE A 54 23.40 18.76 -11.81
CA ILE A 54 24.04 18.09 -10.69
C ILE A 54 25.43 18.70 -10.41
N THR A 55 25.74 18.93 -9.13
CA THR A 55 27.08 19.38 -8.73
C THR A 55 28.01 18.19 -8.51
N ALA A 56 29.32 18.42 -8.62
CA ALA A 56 30.33 17.37 -8.40
C ALA A 56 30.25 16.81 -6.97
N GLU A 57 29.95 17.66 -5.99
CA GLU A 57 29.78 17.28 -4.59
C GLU A 57 28.54 16.38 -4.35
N GLU A 58 27.42 16.68 -5.02
CA GLU A 58 26.23 15.84 -4.97
C GLU A 58 26.47 14.50 -5.66
N LEU A 59 27.19 14.48 -6.78
CA LEU A 59 27.51 13.26 -7.50
C LEU A 59 28.40 12.33 -6.67
N GLU A 60 29.34 12.86 -5.89
CA GLU A 60 30.18 12.06 -4.97
C GLU A 60 29.39 11.43 -3.83
N ARG A 61 28.33 12.09 -3.37
CA ARG A 61 27.44 11.56 -2.31
C ARG A 61 26.51 10.45 -2.79
N LEU A 62 26.28 10.38 -4.09
CA LEU A 62 25.44 9.31 -4.66
C LEU A 62 26.18 7.97 -4.69
N PRO A 63 25.49 6.85 -4.46
CA PRO A 63 26.06 5.53 -4.67
C PRO A 63 26.59 5.43 -6.09
N LYS A 64 27.88 5.11 -6.25
CA LYS A 64 28.50 4.98 -7.58
C LYS A 64 27.67 4.01 -8.42
N HIS A 65 27.06 4.53 -9.46
CA HIS A 65 26.29 3.72 -10.39
C HIS A 65 27.27 2.79 -11.11
N HIS A 66 27.21 1.51 -10.81
CA HIS A 66 28.05 0.51 -11.45
C HIS A 66 27.47 0.22 -12.84
N GLY A 67 27.56 1.22 -13.71
CA GLY A 67 27.18 1.08 -15.11
C GLY A 67 27.92 -0.09 -15.73
N GLY A 68 27.19 -1.06 -16.28
CA GLY A 68 27.76 -2.12 -17.10
C GLY A 68 28.05 -3.45 -16.44
N LYS A 69 28.00 -3.62 -15.11
CA LYS A 69 28.07 -4.96 -14.53
C LYS A 69 26.76 -5.71 -14.80
N LYS A 70 26.83 -6.82 -15.55
CA LYS A 70 25.67 -7.72 -15.73
C LYS A 70 25.08 -8.04 -14.36
N ARG A 71 23.82 -7.64 -14.15
CA ARG A 71 23.12 -8.01 -12.91
C ARG A 71 23.09 -9.53 -12.80
N PRO A 72 23.35 -10.09 -11.62
CA PRO A 72 23.26 -11.53 -11.43
C PRO A 72 21.86 -12.02 -11.82
N PRO A 73 21.71 -13.23 -12.36
CA PRO A 73 20.42 -13.78 -12.73
C PRO A 73 19.51 -13.83 -11.50
N VAL A 74 18.22 -13.50 -11.69
CA VAL A 74 17.22 -13.52 -10.61
C VAL A 74 16.96 -14.96 -10.18
N PRO A 75 17.15 -15.31 -8.90
CA PRO A 75 16.86 -16.65 -8.41
C PRO A 75 15.35 -16.82 -8.17
N TRP A 76 14.56 -16.94 -9.24
CA TRP A 76 13.10 -16.89 -9.24
C TRP A 76 12.43 -17.80 -8.20
N ALA A 77 12.85 -19.05 -8.10
CA ALA A 77 12.25 -20.00 -7.16
C ALA A 77 12.44 -19.56 -5.70
N ARG A 78 13.64 -19.06 -5.35
CA ARG A 78 13.94 -18.56 -4.01
C ARG A 78 13.19 -17.26 -3.73
N LEU A 79 13.18 -16.35 -4.71
CA LEU A 79 12.47 -15.07 -4.63
C LEU A 79 10.96 -15.32 -4.42
N ALA A 80 10.33 -16.13 -5.26
CA ALA A 80 8.90 -16.46 -5.15
C ALA A 80 8.57 -17.08 -3.80
N ARG A 81 9.36 -18.05 -3.32
CA ARG A 81 9.13 -18.68 -2.01
C ARG A 81 9.24 -17.68 -0.85
N ARG A 82 10.15 -16.72 -0.95
CA ARG A 82 10.37 -15.69 0.08
C ARG A 82 9.30 -14.60 0.04
N MET A 83 8.88 -14.23 -1.15
CA MET A 83 7.88 -13.18 -1.34
C MET A 83 6.43 -13.67 -1.22
N ALA A 84 6.17 -14.98 -1.33
CA ALA A 84 4.81 -15.52 -1.29
C ALA A 84 4.01 -15.07 -0.04
N PRO A 85 4.51 -15.17 1.20
CA PRO A 85 3.78 -14.66 2.36
C PRO A 85 3.51 -13.15 2.26
N VAL A 86 4.49 -12.38 1.79
CA VAL A 86 4.37 -10.92 1.63
C VAL A 86 3.30 -10.59 0.59
N THR A 87 3.27 -11.31 -0.53
CA THR A 87 2.28 -11.15 -1.60
C THR A 87 0.87 -11.49 -1.13
N ILE A 88 0.71 -12.55 -0.33
CA ILE A 88 -0.58 -12.93 0.25
C ILE A 88 -1.08 -11.84 1.22
N VAL A 89 -0.21 -11.34 2.10
CA VAL A 89 -0.57 -10.25 3.02
C VAL A 89 -0.92 -8.99 2.24
N TYR A 90 -0.17 -8.69 1.18
CA TYR A 90 -0.45 -7.51 0.35
C TYR A 90 -1.71 -7.68 -0.51
N PHE A 91 -2.12 -8.91 -0.85
CA PHE A 91 -3.44 -9.20 -1.40
C PHE A 91 -4.56 -8.86 -0.40
N CYS A 92 -4.40 -9.23 0.88
CA CYS A 92 -5.39 -8.93 1.91
C CYS A 92 -5.54 -7.41 2.15
N TYR A 93 -4.44 -6.67 2.16
CA TYR A 93 -4.45 -5.22 2.15
C TYR A 93 -5.16 -4.68 0.91
N GLY A 94 -4.74 -5.12 -0.27
CA GLY A 94 -5.30 -4.70 -1.56
C GLY A 94 -6.80 -4.96 -1.67
N TRP A 95 -7.31 -6.04 -1.07
CA TRP A 95 -8.76 -6.29 -1.00
C TRP A 95 -9.50 -5.13 -0.34
N THR A 96 -9.03 -4.68 0.82
CA THR A 96 -9.63 -3.56 1.55
C THR A 96 -9.50 -2.26 0.76
N LEU A 97 -8.30 -1.95 0.25
CA LEU A 97 -8.05 -0.75 -0.56
C LEU A 97 -9.00 -0.66 -1.76
N TRP A 98 -9.02 -1.69 -2.62
CA TRP A 98 -9.78 -1.66 -3.86
C TRP A 98 -11.29 -1.73 -3.64
N PHE A 99 -11.72 -2.40 -2.57
CA PHE A 99 -13.12 -2.36 -2.13
C PHE A 99 -13.52 -0.95 -1.71
N PHE A 100 -12.72 -0.29 -0.88
CA PHE A 100 -13.00 1.07 -0.43
C PHE A 100 -13.05 2.05 -1.60
N LEU A 101 -12.07 2.02 -2.49
CA LEU A 101 -12.04 2.91 -3.66
C LEU A 101 -13.24 2.70 -4.58
N ALA A 102 -13.65 1.46 -4.78
CA ALA A 102 -14.76 1.16 -5.69
C ALA A 102 -16.14 1.45 -5.09
N TRP A 103 -16.33 1.16 -3.80
CA TRP A 103 -17.68 1.03 -3.25
C TRP A 103 -18.04 2.01 -2.13
N ILE A 104 -17.09 2.64 -1.43
CA ILE A 104 -17.40 3.57 -0.33
C ILE A 104 -18.33 4.72 -0.76
N PRO A 105 -18.14 5.39 -1.92
CA PRO A 105 -19.09 6.40 -2.36
C PRO A 105 -20.50 5.86 -2.58
N SER A 106 -20.61 4.67 -3.20
CA SER A 106 -21.90 4.00 -3.43
C SER A 106 -22.56 3.52 -2.14
N TYR A 107 -21.76 3.05 -1.19
CA TYR A 107 -22.24 2.69 0.15
C TYR A 107 -22.92 3.87 0.83
N PHE A 108 -22.26 5.01 0.93
CA PHE A 108 -22.85 6.20 1.55
C PHE A 108 -24.10 6.70 0.78
N LEU A 109 -24.06 6.64 -0.54
CA LEU A 109 -25.17 7.05 -1.39
C LEU A 109 -26.43 6.20 -1.15
N HIS A 110 -26.29 4.87 -1.15
CA HIS A 110 -27.42 3.95 -1.11
C HIS A 110 -27.85 3.58 0.30
N SER A 111 -26.91 3.30 1.22
CA SER A 111 -27.25 2.88 2.59
C SER A 111 -27.83 4.01 3.44
N TYR A 112 -27.43 5.26 3.14
CA TYR A 112 -27.90 6.44 3.88
C TYR A 112 -28.78 7.38 3.05
N ASN A 113 -29.11 6.99 1.82
CA ASN A 113 -29.92 7.79 0.89
C ASN A 113 -29.42 9.25 0.74
N LEU A 114 -28.09 9.41 0.66
CA LEU A 114 -27.45 10.71 0.56
C LEU A 114 -27.49 11.25 -0.87
N LYS A 115 -27.40 12.57 -1.00
CA LYS A 115 -27.10 13.21 -2.28
C LYS A 115 -25.64 12.92 -2.68
N LEU A 116 -25.34 12.91 -3.97
CA LEU A 116 -24.01 12.63 -4.52
C LEU A 116 -22.91 13.51 -3.87
N SER A 117 -23.19 14.81 -3.67
CA SER A 117 -22.24 15.73 -3.03
C SER A 117 -21.92 15.37 -1.58
N SER A 118 -22.94 14.95 -0.81
CA SER A 118 -22.74 14.53 0.58
C SER A 118 -21.99 13.20 0.65
N SER A 119 -22.34 12.24 -0.20
CA SER A 119 -21.61 10.97 -0.30
C SER A 119 -20.13 11.19 -0.66
N ALA A 120 -19.86 12.07 -1.61
CA ALA A 120 -18.47 12.43 -1.97
C ALA A 120 -17.70 13.05 -0.80
N LEU A 121 -18.34 13.90 0.01
CA LEU A 121 -17.71 14.51 1.19
C LEU A 121 -17.37 13.48 2.27
N PHE A 122 -18.27 12.55 2.59
CA PHE A 122 -17.96 11.48 3.54
C PHE A 122 -16.88 10.53 3.03
N SER A 123 -16.91 10.19 1.74
CA SER A 123 -15.87 9.39 1.10
C SER A 123 -14.52 10.07 1.11
N PHE A 124 -14.48 11.39 0.86
CA PHE A 124 -13.27 12.19 1.00
C PHE A 124 -12.68 12.08 2.41
N GLY A 125 -13.52 12.20 3.45
CA GLY A 125 -13.09 12.04 4.84
C GLY A 125 -12.45 10.67 5.10
N VAL A 126 -13.03 9.59 4.57
CA VAL A 126 -12.46 8.23 4.67
C VAL A 126 -11.10 8.16 3.99
N PHE A 127 -10.98 8.64 2.76
CA PHE A 127 -9.73 8.59 2.00
C PHE A 127 -8.66 9.52 2.58
N LEU A 128 -9.04 10.66 3.14
CA LEU A 128 -8.11 11.54 3.86
C LEU A 128 -7.49 10.84 5.08
N GLY A 129 -8.29 10.04 5.81
CA GLY A 129 -7.77 9.16 6.86
C GLY A 129 -6.66 8.24 6.34
N GLY A 130 -6.85 7.65 5.17
CA GLY A 130 -5.84 6.80 4.52
C GLY A 130 -4.57 7.55 4.16
N VAL A 131 -4.66 8.75 3.58
CA VAL A 131 -3.48 9.60 3.26
C VAL A 131 -2.62 9.85 4.50
N VAL A 132 -3.27 10.22 5.61
CA VAL A 132 -2.57 10.44 6.89
C VAL A 132 -1.97 9.13 7.42
N GLY A 133 -2.70 8.02 7.28
CA GLY A 133 -2.24 6.68 7.67
C GLY A 133 -0.97 6.26 6.94
N ASP A 134 -0.94 6.37 5.61
CA ASP A 134 0.22 6.02 4.77
C ASP A 134 1.46 6.83 5.17
N ALA A 135 1.32 8.16 5.28
CA ALA A 135 2.42 9.03 5.69
C ALA A 135 2.96 8.68 7.08
N LEU A 136 2.08 8.49 8.06
CA LEU A 136 2.49 8.17 9.43
C LEU A 136 3.06 6.74 9.54
N GLY A 137 2.53 5.79 8.79
CA GLY A 137 3.01 4.41 8.77
C GLY A 137 4.47 4.30 8.33
N GLY A 138 4.85 5.00 7.27
CA GLY A 138 6.23 5.11 6.83
C GLY A 138 7.13 5.72 7.89
N ILE A 139 6.76 6.90 8.42
CA ILE A 139 7.54 7.61 9.44
C ILE A 139 7.74 6.77 10.71
N VAL A 140 6.67 6.13 11.19
CA VAL A 140 6.73 5.28 12.40
C VAL A 140 7.59 4.05 12.17
N SER A 141 7.45 3.41 11.01
CA SER A 141 8.24 2.26 10.61
C SER A 141 9.75 2.58 10.61
N ASP A 142 10.13 3.70 10.01
CA ASP A 142 11.54 4.10 9.93
C ASP A 142 12.10 4.50 11.30
N ARG A 143 11.33 5.24 12.12
CA ARG A 143 11.73 5.57 13.49
C ARG A 143 11.92 4.33 14.37
N ILE A 144 11.05 3.31 14.22
CA ILE A 144 11.23 2.04 14.97
C ILE A 144 12.51 1.36 14.50
N PHE A 145 12.77 1.33 13.20
CA PHE A 145 13.97 0.72 12.66
C PHE A 145 15.24 1.44 13.10
N GLU A 146 15.27 2.78 13.04
CA GLU A 146 16.40 3.61 13.51
C GLU A 146 16.71 3.37 15.00
N LYS A 147 15.68 3.26 15.85
CA LYS A 147 15.86 3.07 17.30
C LYS A 147 16.22 1.66 17.70
N THR A 148 15.71 0.64 17.00
CA THR A 148 15.81 -0.76 17.44
C THR A 148 16.74 -1.60 16.57
N GLY A 149 17.01 -1.20 15.34
CA GLY A 149 17.68 -2.02 14.33
C GLY A 149 16.92 -3.30 13.93
N ASP A 150 15.70 -3.50 14.46
CA ASP A 150 14.92 -4.72 14.28
C ASP A 150 13.90 -4.57 13.15
N ARG A 151 14.22 -5.16 11.99
CA ARG A 151 13.34 -5.18 10.81
C ARG A 151 12.01 -5.87 11.06
N LYS A 152 11.94 -6.89 11.93
CA LYS A 152 10.68 -7.56 12.23
C LYS A 152 9.72 -6.59 12.91
N LYS A 153 10.20 -5.89 13.95
CA LYS A 153 9.38 -4.91 14.68
C LYS A 153 8.97 -3.75 13.79
N ALA A 154 9.90 -3.23 13.00
CA ALA A 154 9.67 -2.06 12.16
C ALA A 154 8.75 -2.35 10.95
N ARG A 155 8.74 -3.58 10.44
CA ARG A 155 7.99 -3.93 9.23
C ARG A 155 6.83 -4.87 9.54
N ARG A 156 7.10 -6.13 9.89
CA ARG A 156 6.10 -7.18 10.09
C ARG A 156 5.11 -6.88 11.22
N ASP A 157 5.62 -6.54 12.40
CA ASP A 157 4.77 -6.36 13.58
C ASP A 157 3.89 -5.12 13.44
N LEU A 158 4.40 -4.09 12.74
CA LEU A 158 3.63 -2.90 12.41
C LEU A 158 2.49 -3.18 11.42
N VAL A 159 2.72 -4.06 10.44
CA VAL A 159 1.67 -4.53 9.52
C VAL A 159 0.60 -5.31 10.27
N ILE A 160 0.99 -6.22 11.17
CA ILE A 160 0.05 -6.97 12.01
C ILE A 160 -0.79 -6.00 12.85
N PHE A 161 -0.16 -5.03 13.49
CA PHE A 161 -0.83 -4.01 14.29
C PHE A 161 -1.86 -3.22 13.45
N GLY A 162 -1.46 -2.71 12.29
CA GLY A 162 -2.34 -1.95 11.40
C GLY A 162 -3.55 -2.77 10.94
N PHE A 163 -3.35 -4.03 10.55
CA PHE A 163 -4.44 -4.92 10.13
C PHE A 163 -5.41 -5.23 11.27
N LEU A 164 -4.90 -5.51 12.48
CA LEU A 164 -5.75 -5.77 13.64
C LEU A 164 -6.55 -4.52 14.05
N CYS A 165 -5.94 -3.34 14.06
CA CYS A 165 -6.64 -2.09 14.34
C CYS A 165 -7.72 -1.81 13.29
N SER A 166 -7.39 -1.95 12.00
CA SER A 166 -8.35 -1.78 10.91
C SER A 166 -9.52 -2.75 11.04
N MET A 167 -9.24 -4.03 11.30
CA MET A 167 -10.23 -5.07 11.52
C MET A 167 -11.17 -4.72 12.69
N VAL A 168 -10.61 -4.38 13.86
CA VAL A 168 -11.41 -4.04 15.06
C VAL A 168 -12.31 -2.85 14.83
N LEU A 169 -11.84 -1.83 14.09
CA LEU A 169 -12.63 -0.65 13.76
C LEU A 169 -13.71 -0.92 12.70
N MET A 170 -13.53 -1.92 11.84
CA MET A 170 -14.56 -2.33 10.88
C MET A 170 -15.69 -3.17 11.51
N ILE A 171 -15.43 -3.89 12.62
CA ILE A 171 -16.46 -4.73 13.27
C ILE A 171 -17.71 -3.93 13.65
N PRO A 172 -17.62 -2.79 14.35
CA PRO A 172 -18.81 -2.02 14.72
C PRO A 172 -19.58 -1.48 13.51
N VAL A 173 -18.93 -1.26 12.35
CA VAL A 173 -19.59 -0.76 11.13
C VAL A 173 -20.71 -1.69 10.67
N VAL A 174 -20.58 -2.99 10.94
CA VAL A 174 -21.59 -4.01 10.57
C VAL A 174 -22.91 -3.83 11.38
N PHE A 175 -22.83 -3.26 12.57
CA PHE A 175 -23.97 -3.18 13.50
C PHE A 175 -24.49 -1.75 13.69
N VAL A 176 -23.67 -0.74 13.40
CA VAL A 176 -23.99 0.66 13.64
C VAL A 176 -24.59 1.29 12.39
N HIS A 177 -25.72 2.00 12.55
CA HIS A 177 -26.42 2.69 11.47
C HIS A 177 -26.31 4.23 11.53
N ASN A 178 -25.58 4.76 12.52
CA ASN A 178 -25.36 6.21 12.62
C ASN A 178 -24.30 6.64 11.60
N LEU A 179 -24.69 7.48 10.64
CA LEU A 179 -23.83 7.95 9.55
C LEU A 179 -22.50 8.54 10.03
N ALA A 180 -22.55 9.44 11.02
CA ALA A 180 -21.34 10.11 11.50
C ALA A 180 -20.37 9.12 12.15
N LEU A 181 -20.91 8.20 12.97
CA LEU A 181 -20.08 7.20 13.64
C LEU A 181 -19.49 6.21 12.63
N VAL A 182 -20.26 5.77 11.65
CA VAL A 182 -19.77 4.88 10.58
C VAL A 182 -18.69 5.56 9.73
N ALA A 183 -18.87 6.84 9.39
CA ALA A 183 -17.86 7.60 8.66
C ALA A 183 -16.54 7.70 9.44
N ILE A 184 -16.62 7.98 10.75
CA ILE A 184 -15.43 8.03 11.63
C ILE A 184 -14.76 6.66 11.73
N LEU A 185 -15.54 5.59 11.93
CA LEU A 185 -15.02 4.22 12.03
C LEU A 185 -14.35 3.77 10.73
N LEU A 186 -14.97 4.03 9.58
CA LEU A 186 -14.38 3.72 8.27
C LEU A 186 -13.14 4.54 7.97
N SER A 187 -13.13 5.85 8.36
CA SER A 187 -11.93 6.69 8.23
C SER A 187 -10.78 6.16 9.07
N ALA A 188 -11.05 5.79 10.32
CA ALA A 188 -10.04 5.21 11.21
C ALA A 188 -9.60 3.81 10.76
N ALA A 189 -10.52 2.97 10.28
CA ALA A 189 -10.18 1.67 9.73
C ALA A 189 -9.28 1.79 8.49
N PHE A 190 -9.61 2.71 7.59
CA PHE A 190 -8.81 2.96 6.39
C PHE A 190 -7.46 3.59 6.73
N PHE A 191 -7.40 4.49 7.72
CA PHE A 191 -6.15 5.01 8.26
C PHE A 191 -5.20 3.86 8.66
N PHE A 192 -5.68 2.88 9.44
CA PHE A 192 -4.83 1.76 9.89
C PHE A 192 -4.52 0.76 8.78
N ALA A 193 -5.38 0.59 7.79
CA ALA A 193 -5.06 -0.20 6.60
C ALA A 193 -3.92 0.45 5.80
N GLU A 194 -4.02 1.74 5.49
CA GLU A 194 -3.00 2.50 4.75
C GLU A 194 -1.71 2.69 5.56
N PHE A 195 -1.78 2.75 6.88
CA PHE A 195 -0.61 2.78 7.77
C PHE A 195 0.36 1.62 7.54
N THR A 196 -0.11 0.51 6.96
CA THR A 196 0.73 -0.65 6.64
C THR A 196 1.50 -0.53 5.33
N VAL A 197 1.18 0.44 4.48
CA VAL A 197 1.75 0.58 3.12
C VAL A 197 3.24 0.86 3.17
N GLY A 198 3.66 1.88 3.92
CA GLY A 198 5.07 2.24 4.07
C GLY A 198 5.95 1.04 4.51
N PRO A 199 5.64 0.39 5.66
CA PRO A 199 6.35 -0.81 6.08
C PRO A 199 6.30 -1.95 5.04
N MET A 200 5.17 -2.18 4.37
CA MET A 200 5.05 -3.23 3.35
C MET A 200 5.98 -3.01 2.14
N TRP A 201 6.08 -1.76 1.66
CA TRP A 201 6.96 -1.44 0.53
C TRP A 201 8.45 -1.49 0.88
N ALA A 202 8.82 -1.38 2.15
CA ALA A 202 10.20 -1.57 2.60
C ALA A 202 10.62 -3.04 2.60
N ILE A 203 9.71 -4.01 2.82
CA ILE A 203 10.01 -5.45 2.92
C ILE A 203 10.69 -6.01 1.67
N PRO A 204 10.25 -5.76 0.42
CA PRO A 204 10.95 -6.20 -0.78
C PRO A 204 12.38 -5.71 -0.88
N MET A 205 12.64 -4.47 -0.44
CA MET A 205 13.98 -3.86 -0.44
C MET A 205 14.87 -4.50 0.63
N ASP A 206 14.29 -4.82 1.80
CA ASP A 206 14.99 -5.49 2.89
C ASP A 206 15.34 -6.94 2.54
N ILE A 207 14.44 -7.67 1.87
CA ILE A 207 14.64 -9.08 1.49
C ILE A 207 15.57 -9.21 0.28
N ALA A 208 15.39 -8.39 -0.74
CA ALA A 208 16.07 -8.55 -2.02
C ALA A 208 16.66 -7.21 -2.55
N PRO A 209 17.64 -6.60 -1.87
CA PRO A 209 18.15 -5.27 -2.25
C PRO A 209 18.68 -5.21 -3.69
N ARG A 210 19.32 -6.28 -4.17
CA ARG A 210 19.84 -6.37 -5.55
C ARG A 210 18.76 -6.61 -6.60
N HIS A 211 17.59 -7.10 -6.19
CA HIS A 211 16.46 -7.47 -7.04
C HIS A 211 15.16 -6.81 -6.56
N SER A 212 15.26 -5.63 -5.92
CA SER A 212 14.13 -4.94 -5.28
C SER A 212 12.96 -4.71 -6.23
N GLY A 213 13.22 -4.31 -7.49
CA GLY A 213 12.18 -4.11 -8.48
C GLY A 213 11.37 -5.38 -8.78
N PHE A 214 12.04 -6.55 -8.91
CA PHE A 214 11.34 -7.82 -9.10
C PHE A 214 10.57 -8.24 -7.85
N ALA A 215 11.16 -8.06 -6.67
CA ALA A 215 10.52 -8.37 -5.40
C ALA A 215 9.27 -7.50 -5.17
N SER A 216 9.38 -6.20 -5.42
CA SER A 216 8.23 -5.26 -5.32
C SER A 216 7.15 -5.57 -6.35
N GLY A 217 7.53 -5.89 -7.58
CA GLY A 217 6.60 -6.32 -8.62
C GLY A 217 5.84 -7.60 -8.23
N PHE A 218 6.55 -8.57 -7.65
CA PHE A 218 5.95 -9.82 -7.17
C PHE A 218 4.96 -9.55 -6.02
N MET A 219 5.34 -8.72 -5.04
CA MET A 219 4.43 -8.30 -3.97
C MET A 219 3.20 -7.59 -4.55
N ASN A 220 3.41 -6.62 -5.44
CA ASN A 220 2.32 -5.81 -5.98
C ASN A 220 1.34 -6.62 -6.85
N SER A 221 1.75 -7.77 -7.41
CA SER A 221 0.84 -8.67 -8.11
C SER A 221 -0.30 -9.17 -7.20
N GLY A 222 -0.06 -9.29 -5.90
CA GLY A 222 -1.10 -9.61 -4.91
C GLY A 222 -2.20 -8.54 -4.88
N SER A 223 -1.83 -7.26 -4.75
CA SER A 223 -2.80 -6.17 -4.78
C SER A 223 -3.48 -6.03 -6.16
N ALA A 224 -2.76 -6.27 -7.25
CA ALA A 224 -3.36 -6.27 -8.59
C ALA A 224 -4.44 -7.34 -8.74
N LEU A 225 -4.23 -8.54 -8.21
CA LEU A 225 -5.26 -9.58 -8.17
C LEU A 225 -6.45 -9.15 -7.30
N ALA A 226 -6.20 -8.52 -6.16
CA ALA A 226 -7.26 -7.98 -5.32
C ALA A 226 -8.07 -6.89 -6.04
N ALA A 227 -7.43 -6.04 -6.84
CA ALA A 227 -8.09 -5.01 -7.65
C ALA A 227 -9.10 -5.58 -8.65
N ILE A 228 -8.81 -6.76 -9.19
CA ILE A 228 -9.71 -7.46 -10.11
C ILE A 228 -10.86 -8.14 -9.35
N ILE A 229 -10.55 -8.79 -8.24
CA ILE A 229 -11.48 -9.69 -7.54
C ILE A 229 -12.39 -8.92 -6.58
N SER A 230 -11.84 -8.03 -5.76
CA SER A 230 -12.53 -7.38 -4.65
C SER A 230 -13.76 -6.58 -5.08
N PRO A 231 -13.71 -5.69 -6.08
CA PRO A 231 -14.88 -4.95 -6.51
C PRO A 231 -15.99 -5.85 -7.08
N VAL A 232 -15.61 -6.89 -7.83
CA VAL A 232 -16.55 -7.83 -8.45
C VAL A 232 -17.25 -8.68 -7.38
N VAL A 233 -16.49 -9.19 -6.43
CA VAL A 233 -17.06 -10.01 -5.34
C VAL A 233 -17.91 -9.13 -4.42
N GLY A 234 -17.44 -7.91 -4.09
CA GLY A 234 -18.22 -6.96 -3.31
C GLY A 234 -19.57 -6.64 -3.95
N GLY A 235 -19.59 -6.31 -5.25
CA GLY A 235 -20.84 -6.08 -5.98
C GLY A 235 -21.77 -7.30 -5.98
N LYS A 236 -21.24 -8.50 -6.23
CA LYS A 236 -22.03 -9.74 -6.18
C LYS A 236 -22.61 -10.05 -4.80
N ILE A 237 -21.89 -9.71 -3.73
CA ILE A 237 -22.40 -9.87 -2.36
C ILE A 237 -23.60 -8.94 -2.16
N VAL A 238 -23.46 -7.67 -2.53
CA VAL A 238 -24.56 -6.69 -2.42
C VAL A 238 -25.76 -7.09 -3.27
N ASP A 239 -25.54 -7.50 -4.52
CA ASP A 239 -26.63 -7.94 -5.42
C ASP A 239 -27.41 -9.15 -4.89
N LYS A 240 -26.72 -10.10 -4.24
CA LYS A 240 -27.34 -11.33 -3.74
C LYS A 240 -27.97 -11.18 -2.35
N THR A 241 -27.36 -10.36 -1.48
CA THR A 241 -27.79 -10.25 -0.07
C THR A 241 -28.60 -8.99 0.20
N GLY A 242 -28.51 -8.00 -0.68
CA GLY A 242 -29.08 -6.67 -0.45
C GLY A 242 -28.36 -5.91 0.67
N SER A 243 -27.26 -6.44 1.22
CA SER A 243 -26.58 -5.91 2.40
C SER A 243 -25.15 -5.50 2.06
N TRP A 244 -24.81 -4.26 2.37
CA TRP A 244 -23.44 -3.74 2.30
C TRP A 244 -22.57 -4.25 3.45
N GLU A 245 -23.17 -4.55 4.59
CA GLU A 245 -22.49 -5.02 5.79
C GLU A 245 -21.75 -6.34 5.54
N MET A 246 -22.33 -7.23 4.73
CA MET A 246 -21.71 -8.50 4.38
C MET A 246 -20.41 -8.33 3.61
N THR A 247 -20.22 -7.25 2.89
CA THR A 247 -18.96 -6.96 2.18
C THR A 247 -17.86 -6.56 3.17
N PHE A 248 -18.20 -5.83 4.23
CA PHE A 248 -17.25 -5.51 5.30
C PHE A 248 -16.84 -6.76 6.08
N VAL A 249 -17.77 -7.70 6.31
CA VAL A 249 -17.45 -8.99 6.96
C VAL A 249 -16.37 -9.76 6.17
N ALA A 250 -16.46 -9.78 4.84
CA ALA A 250 -15.43 -10.38 4.00
C ALA A 250 -14.06 -9.68 4.16
N GLY A 251 -14.05 -8.35 4.22
CA GLY A 251 -12.84 -7.55 4.48
C GLY A 251 -12.23 -7.85 5.85
N ILE A 252 -13.07 -7.90 6.91
CA ILE A 252 -12.66 -8.25 8.27
C ILE A 252 -11.98 -9.63 8.30
N GLY A 253 -12.58 -10.63 7.65
CA GLY A 253 -12.02 -11.98 7.56
C GLY A 253 -10.66 -12.02 6.86
N LEU A 254 -10.50 -11.25 5.80
CA LEU A 254 -9.22 -11.16 5.08
C LEU A 254 -8.14 -10.38 5.86
N LEU A 255 -8.50 -9.33 6.59
CA LEU A 255 -7.56 -8.64 7.47
C LEU A 255 -7.06 -9.54 8.60
N LEU A 256 -7.95 -10.36 9.19
CA LEU A 256 -7.56 -11.38 10.17
C LEU A 256 -6.64 -12.42 9.54
N PHE A 257 -7.00 -12.97 8.39
CA PHE A 257 -6.17 -13.94 7.67
C PHE A 257 -4.81 -13.34 7.29
N GLY A 258 -4.77 -12.11 6.80
CA GLY A 258 -3.54 -11.38 6.49
C GLY A 258 -2.66 -11.16 7.73
N SER A 259 -3.26 -10.82 8.88
CA SER A 259 -2.54 -10.70 10.16
C SER A 259 -1.88 -12.02 10.56
N ILE A 260 -2.57 -13.14 10.40
CA ILE A 260 -2.03 -14.47 10.68
C ILE A 260 -0.91 -14.80 9.68
N MET A 261 -1.13 -14.58 8.40
CA MET A 261 -0.12 -14.82 7.35
C MET A 261 1.14 -13.95 7.52
N ALA A 262 1.00 -12.76 8.09
CA ALA A 262 2.13 -11.85 8.32
C ALA A 262 3.20 -12.45 9.25
N PHE A 263 2.86 -13.39 10.13
CA PHE A 263 3.85 -14.09 10.97
C PHE A 263 4.88 -14.90 10.17
N TRP A 264 4.54 -15.31 8.94
CA TRP A 264 5.48 -16.00 8.04
C TRP A 264 6.37 -15.04 7.23
N MET A 265 6.12 -13.73 7.27
CA MET A 265 7.01 -12.75 6.67
C MET A 265 8.32 -12.67 7.47
N ARG A 266 9.43 -12.66 6.76
CA ARG A 266 10.78 -12.61 7.36
C ARG A 266 11.60 -11.47 6.74
N PRO A 267 11.31 -10.22 7.07
CA PRO A 267 12.03 -9.06 6.53
C PRO A 267 13.48 -8.98 7.02
N ASP A 268 13.80 -9.69 8.11
CA ASP A 268 15.13 -9.79 8.71
C ASP A 268 16.11 -10.71 7.97
N GLN A 269 15.63 -11.48 7.00
CA GLN A 269 16.44 -12.45 6.28
C GLN A 269 16.52 -12.06 4.80
N GLY A 270 17.71 -11.66 4.34
CA GLY A 270 17.97 -11.36 2.94
C GLY A 270 17.84 -12.59 2.03
N LEU A 271 17.63 -12.34 0.74
CA LEU A 271 17.56 -13.40 -0.26
C LEU A 271 18.90 -14.15 -0.42
N ASP A 272 20.01 -13.44 -0.20
CA ASP A 272 21.37 -13.96 -0.30
C ASP A 272 21.87 -14.58 1.01
N ASP A 273 21.14 -14.44 2.11
CA ASP A 273 21.50 -15.06 3.38
C ASP A 273 21.39 -16.59 3.30
N PRO A 274 22.36 -17.35 3.85
CA PRO A 274 22.27 -18.79 3.90
C PRO A 274 20.99 -19.21 4.64
N ALA A 275 20.35 -20.28 4.15
CA ALA A 275 19.20 -20.84 4.83
C ALA A 275 19.56 -21.09 6.31
N PRO A 276 18.69 -20.76 7.29
CA PRO A 276 18.98 -21.04 8.68
C PRO A 276 19.23 -22.52 8.84
N THR A 277 20.47 -22.89 9.12
CA THR A 277 20.83 -24.23 9.57
C THR A 277 20.12 -24.43 10.90
N MET A 278 19.19 -25.38 10.94
CA MET A 278 18.62 -25.83 12.21
C MET A 278 19.78 -26.37 13.06
N GLY A 279 20.11 -25.62 14.11
CA GLY A 279 21.07 -26.04 15.12
C GLY A 279 22.49 -25.48 14.99
N HIS A 280 22.66 -24.18 15.27
CA HIS A 280 23.87 -23.70 15.97
C HIS A 280 23.45 -22.52 16.84
N THR A 281 23.41 -22.79 18.14
CA THR A 281 23.47 -21.80 19.23
C THR A 281 24.61 -20.83 18.89
N ARG A 282 24.31 -19.55 18.74
CA ARG A 282 25.33 -18.51 18.61
C ARG A 282 26.27 -18.63 19.79
N ALA A 283 27.51 -19.06 19.54
CA ALA A 283 28.60 -18.87 20.47
C ALA A 283 28.73 -17.35 20.71
N VAL A 284 28.54 -16.94 21.95
CA VAL A 284 28.84 -15.59 22.44
C VAL A 284 30.34 -15.38 22.20
N PRO A 285 30.78 -14.28 21.55
CA PRO A 285 32.18 -13.97 21.54
C PRO A 285 32.66 -13.71 22.97
N GLU A 286 33.57 -14.55 23.43
CA GLU A 286 34.30 -14.36 24.67
C GLU A 286 35.03 -12.99 24.62
N ALA A 287 34.67 -12.09 25.50
CA ALA A 287 35.37 -10.80 25.70
C ALA A 287 36.83 -11.12 26.06
N ALA A 288 37.74 -10.76 25.16
CA ALA A 288 39.16 -10.71 25.51
C ALA A 288 39.38 -9.60 26.56
N VAL A 289 39.94 -10.03 27.69
CA VAL A 289 40.44 -9.23 28.80
C VAL A 289 41.62 -8.39 28.34
#